data_0a6dac530e09b91de3df9732dfc8d842
#
_entry.id   0a6dac530e09b91de3df9732dfc8d842
#
_cell.length_a   1.000
_cell.length_b   1.000
_cell.length_c   1.000
_cell.angle_alpha   90.00
_cell.angle_beta   90.00
_cell.angle_gamma   90.00
#
_symmetry.space_group_name_H-M   'P 1'
#
loop_
_entity.id
_entity.type
_entity.pdbx_description
1 polymer ?
#
loop_
_entity_poly.entity_id
_entity_poly.type
_entity_poly.pdbx_seq_one_letter_code
_entity_poly.pdbx_strand_id
1 'polypeptide(L)'
;MSNNKLALHFGAGNIGRGFICPELKKSNYDVVFVDVNEDLINKINLKKEYKITSLDINSESSEVICDVSGISINDNESINSYLSKADIISTSVGPKYVQGIYELIDNVNTSREIFFIAFE
;
A
#
# COMPACT_ATOMS: atom_id res chain seq x y z
N MET A 1 14.67 10.52 9.83
CA MET A 1 13.52 10.82 8.97
C MET A 1 13.80 10.32 7.57
N SER A 2 12.82 9.69 6.96
CA SER A 2 12.93 9.25 5.59
C SER A 2 12.73 10.42 4.64
N ASN A 3 13.57 10.53 3.62
CA ASN A 3 13.38 11.46 2.51
C ASN A 3 12.68 10.78 1.33
N ASN A 4 12.19 9.57 1.55
CA ASN A 4 11.50 8.82 0.51
C ASN A 4 10.15 9.45 0.19
N LYS A 5 9.72 9.25 -1.04
CA LYS A 5 8.36 9.55 -1.43
C LYS A 5 7.39 8.56 -0.78
N LEU A 6 6.15 8.94 -0.70
CA LEU A 6 5.11 8.13 -0.05
C LEU A 6 4.17 7.51 -1.08
N ALA A 7 3.98 6.20 -0.96
CA ALA A 7 2.99 5.47 -1.73
C ALA A 7 1.89 4.96 -0.80
N LEU A 8 0.65 5.26 -1.15
CA LEU A 8 -0.52 4.73 -0.46
C LEU A 8 -1.13 3.66 -1.35
N HIS A 9 -1.13 2.41 -0.87
CA HIS A 9 -1.60 1.28 -1.66
C HIS A 9 -2.85 0.67 -1.03
N PHE A 10 -3.94 0.68 -1.78
CA PHE A 10 -5.21 0.07 -1.35
C PHE A 10 -5.21 -1.40 -1.72
N GLY A 11 -5.25 -2.26 -0.72
CA GLY A 11 -5.24 -3.71 -0.87
C GLY A 11 -3.93 -4.30 -0.36
N ALA A 12 -3.97 -4.99 0.79
CA ALA A 12 -2.81 -5.61 1.40
C ALA A 12 -2.80 -7.13 1.19
N GLY A 13 -3.45 -7.59 0.13
CA GLY A 13 -3.48 -8.99 -0.23
C GLY A 13 -2.17 -9.45 -0.88
N ASN A 14 -2.21 -10.62 -1.51
CA ASN A 14 -1.00 -11.24 -2.06
C ASN A 14 -0.36 -10.40 -3.16
N ILE A 15 -1.15 -9.75 -4.02
CA ILE A 15 -0.62 -8.91 -5.10
C ILE A 15 0.05 -7.66 -4.53
N GLY A 16 -0.62 -6.97 -3.60
CA GLY A 16 -0.06 -5.76 -2.98
C GLY A 16 1.23 -6.05 -2.22
N ARG A 17 1.21 -7.06 -1.34
CA ARG A 17 2.38 -7.40 -0.54
C ARG A 17 3.48 -8.10 -1.33
N GLY A 18 3.10 -9.00 -2.24
CA GLY A 18 4.07 -9.86 -2.92
C GLY A 18 4.63 -9.28 -4.21
N PHE A 19 3.96 -8.33 -4.82
CA PHE A 19 4.35 -7.82 -6.13
C PHE A 19 4.50 -6.30 -6.14
N ILE A 20 3.46 -5.56 -5.77
CA ILE A 20 3.44 -4.10 -5.91
C ILE A 20 4.38 -3.43 -4.90
N CYS A 21 4.26 -3.78 -3.63
CA CYS A 21 5.06 -3.15 -2.57
C CYS A 21 6.57 -3.36 -2.77
N PRO A 22 7.06 -4.57 -3.12
CA PRO A 22 8.49 -4.72 -3.38
C PRO A 22 9.01 -3.80 -4.47
N GLU A 23 8.24 -3.61 -5.54
CA GLU A 23 8.64 -2.70 -6.62
C GLU A 23 8.66 -1.25 -6.16
N LEU A 24 7.69 -0.83 -5.36
CA LEU A 24 7.67 0.52 -4.80
C LEU A 24 8.86 0.73 -3.85
N LYS A 25 9.18 -0.26 -3.03
CA LYS A 25 10.34 -0.17 -2.12
C LYS A 25 11.66 -0.05 -2.88
N LYS A 26 11.79 -0.77 -3.99
CA LYS A 26 12.98 -0.66 -4.86
C LYS A 26 13.12 0.73 -5.48
N SER A 27 12.01 1.44 -5.64
CA SER A 27 11.99 2.79 -6.17
C SER A 27 12.04 3.86 -5.08
N ASN A 28 12.38 3.47 -3.87
CA ASN A 28 12.56 4.35 -2.70
C ASN A 28 11.27 5.04 -2.24
N TYR A 29 10.16 4.32 -2.30
CA TYR A 29 8.91 4.77 -1.69
C TYR A 29 8.74 4.15 -0.31
N ASP A 30 8.23 4.92 0.63
CA ASP A 30 7.63 4.38 1.83
C ASP A 30 6.23 3.92 1.48
N VAL A 31 5.81 2.76 1.96
CA VAL A 31 4.54 2.17 1.58
C VAL A 31 3.61 2.07 2.79
N VAL A 32 2.41 2.60 2.62
CA VAL A 32 1.32 2.44 3.58
C VAL A 32 0.19 1.69 2.88
N PHE A 33 -0.21 0.56 3.47
CA PHE A 33 -1.33 -0.23 2.96
C PHE A 33 -2.65 0.26 3.55
N VAL A 34 -3.71 0.19 2.75
CA VAL A 34 -5.09 0.36 3.24
C VAL A 34 -5.86 -0.91 2.90
N ASP A 35 -6.53 -1.49 3.88
CA ASP A 35 -7.30 -2.72 3.66
C ASP A 35 -8.51 -2.79 4.58
N VAL A 36 -9.50 -3.56 4.17
CA VAL A 36 -10.67 -3.88 5.00
C VAL A 36 -10.35 -4.94 6.05
N ASN A 37 -9.29 -5.72 5.86
CA ASN A 37 -8.88 -6.78 6.76
C ASN A 37 -8.06 -6.21 7.91
N GLU A 38 -8.72 -5.87 9.00
CA GLU A 38 -8.08 -5.23 10.15
C GLU A 38 -7.07 -6.13 10.85
N ASP A 39 -7.30 -7.45 10.86
CA ASP A 39 -6.34 -8.39 11.43
C ASP A 39 -5.01 -8.36 10.68
N LEU A 40 -5.07 -8.32 9.36
CA LEU A 40 -3.87 -8.22 8.52
C LEU A 40 -3.15 -6.90 8.75
N ILE A 41 -3.89 -5.81 8.80
CA ILE A 41 -3.33 -4.48 9.06
C ILE A 41 -2.65 -4.44 10.43
N ASN A 42 -3.27 -5.01 11.45
CA ASN A 42 -2.69 -5.07 12.79
C ASN A 42 -1.39 -5.88 12.81
N LYS A 43 -1.34 -6.99 12.08
CA LYS A 43 -0.12 -7.80 11.98
C LYS A 43 1.01 -7.03 11.29
N ILE A 44 0.70 -6.31 10.22
CA ILE A 44 1.69 -5.48 9.53
C ILE A 44 2.23 -4.40 10.46
N ASN A 45 1.35 -3.73 11.19
CA ASN A 45 1.75 -2.64 12.09
C ASN A 45 2.55 -3.12 13.29
N LEU A 46 2.27 -4.33 13.77
CA LEU A 46 2.97 -4.87 14.93
C LEU A 46 4.46 -5.08 14.67
N LYS A 47 4.79 -5.59 13.49
CA LYS A 47 6.18 -5.90 13.12
C LYS A 47 6.80 -4.87 12.20
N LYS A 48 5.98 -4.09 11.50
CA LYS A 48 6.41 -3.14 10.46
C LYS A 48 7.17 -3.81 9.31
N GLU A 49 6.96 -5.11 9.15
CA GLU A 49 7.61 -5.90 8.12
C GLU A 49 6.81 -7.16 7.80
N TYR A 50 7.10 -7.77 6.66
CA TYR A 50 6.56 -9.07 6.31
C TYR A 50 7.54 -9.82 5.40
N LYS A 51 7.33 -11.12 5.28
CA LYS A 51 8.21 -12.01 4.52
C LYS A 51 7.51 -12.48 3.25
N ILE A 52 8.25 -12.46 2.16
CA ILE A 52 7.82 -13.06 0.90
C ILE A 52 8.67 -14.31 0.68
N THR A 53 8.01 -15.44 0.43
CA THR A 53 8.70 -16.69 0.10
C THR A 53 8.40 -17.03 -1.35
N SER A 54 9.45 -17.17 -2.14
CA SER A 54 9.36 -17.57 -3.54
C SER A 54 9.89 -18.97 -3.72
N LEU A 55 9.10 -19.83 -4.38
CA LEU A 55 9.49 -21.20 -4.66
C LEU A 55 9.83 -21.33 -6.14
N ASP A 56 10.99 -21.92 -6.40
CA ASP A 56 11.41 -22.28 -7.74
C ASP A 56 11.66 -23.80 -7.79
N ILE A 57 11.83 -24.36 -8.98
CA ILE A 57 11.99 -25.80 -9.18
C ILE A 57 13.11 -26.39 -8.32
N ASN A 58 14.21 -25.67 -8.17
CA ASN A 58 15.41 -26.13 -7.48
C ASN A 58 15.76 -25.33 -6.23
N SER A 59 14.97 -24.32 -5.87
CA SER A 59 15.34 -23.48 -4.73
C SER A 59 14.13 -22.79 -4.14
N GLU A 60 14.29 -22.42 -2.87
CA GLU A 60 13.38 -21.55 -2.17
C GLU A 60 14.15 -20.29 -1.80
N SER A 61 13.58 -19.13 -2.09
CA SER A 61 14.15 -17.86 -1.67
C SER A 61 13.14 -17.09 -0.85
N SER A 62 13.64 -16.27 0.06
CA SER A 62 12.76 -15.41 0.86
C SER A 62 13.34 -14.01 0.95
N GLU A 63 12.43 -13.05 1.04
CA GLU A 63 12.76 -11.63 1.16
C GLU A 63 11.92 -11.03 2.28
N VAL A 64 12.55 -10.19 3.11
CA VAL A 64 11.84 -9.46 4.15
C VAL A 64 11.63 -8.03 3.67
N ILE A 65 10.38 -7.59 3.66
CA ILE A 65 10.03 -6.23 3.29
C ILE A 65 9.81 -5.45 4.59
N CYS A 66 10.63 -4.42 4.80
CA CYS A 66 10.65 -3.63 6.02
C CYS A 66 10.07 -2.23 5.82
N ASP A 67 9.84 -1.52 6.93
CA ASP A 67 9.39 -0.13 6.95
C ASP A 67 8.08 0.05 6.20
N VAL A 68 7.13 -0.84 6.49
CA VAL A 68 5.76 -0.78 5.97
C VAL A 68 4.80 -0.56 7.13
N SER A 69 3.66 0.02 6.83
CA SER A 69 2.58 0.18 7.80
C SER A 69 1.24 0.02 7.10
N GLY A 70 0.17 -0.03 7.87
CA GLY A 70 -1.15 -0.19 7.32
C GLY A 70 -2.19 0.59 8.12
N ILE A 71 -3.26 0.95 7.44
CA ILE A 71 -4.42 1.60 8.06
C ILE A 71 -5.68 0.89 7.60
N SER A 72 -6.68 0.85 8.50
CA SER A 72 -7.99 0.30 8.18
C SER A 72 -8.73 1.23 7.20
N ILE A 73 -9.48 0.65 6.27
CA ILE A 73 -10.34 1.42 5.36
C ILE A 73 -11.37 2.26 6.14
N ASN A 74 -11.66 1.88 7.37
CA ASN A 74 -12.61 2.60 8.22
C ASN A 74 -11.99 3.78 8.97
N ASP A 75 -10.67 3.93 8.92
CA ASP A 75 -9.97 5.03 9.57
C ASP A 75 -9.88 6.23 8.61
N ASN A 76 -10.98 6.93 8.47
CA ASN A 76 -11.10 8.04 7.51
C ASN A 76 -10.12 9.17 7.79
N GLU A 77 -9.83 9.45 9.04
CA GLU A 77 -8.92 10.52 9.42
C GLU A 77 -7.50 10.22 8.94
N SER A 78 -7.01 9.00 9.18
CA SER A 78 -5.69 8.59 8.72
C SER A 78 -5.63 8.53 7.20
N ILE A 79 -6.66 8.00 6.54
CA ILE A 79 -6.71 7.95 5.09
C ILE A 79 -6.61 9.33 4.49
N ASN A 80 -7.40 10.28 4.98
CA ASN A 80 -7.37 11.66 4.48
C ASN A 80 -6.00 12.32 4.69
N SER A 81 -5.37 12.07 5.83
CA SER A 81 -4.03 12.57 6.12
C SER A 81 -3.01 12.04 5.11
N TYR A 82 -3.03 10.72 4.84
CA TYR A 82 -2.09 10.13 3.90
C TYR A 82 -2.39 10.51 2.45
N LEU A 83 -3.66 10.64 2.08
CA LEU A 83 -4.02 11.10 0.73
C LEU A 83 -3.46 12.48 0.43
N SER A 84 -3.41 13.36 1.43
CA SER A 84 -2.87 14.70 1.25
C SER A 84 -1.35 14.73 1.11
N LYS A 85 -0.65 13.66 1.51
CA LYS A 85 0.81 13.55 1.48
C LYS A 85 1.33 12.64 0.39
N ALA A 86 0.51 11.70 -0.10
CA ALA A 86 0.97 10.64 -0.99
C ALA A 86 1.45 11.18 -2.34
N ASP A 87 2.53 10.63 -2.83
CA ASP A 87 3.06 10.93 -4.16
C ASP A 87 2.50 9.97 -5.21
N ILE A 88 2.23 8.73 -4.81
CA ILE A 88 1.57 7.72 -5.63
C ILE A 88 0.43 7.10 -4.84
N ILE A 89 -0.70 6.92 -5.48
CA ILE A 89 -1.81 6.13 -4.97
C ILE A 89 -2.02 4.98 -5.94
N SER A 90 -2.01 3.77 -5.41
CA SER A 90 -2.19 2.57 -6.23
C SER A 90 -3.18 1.62 -5.58
N THR A 91 -3.74 0.73 -6.37
CA THR A 91 -4.76 -0.21 -5.89
C THR A 91 -4.53 -1.61 -6.44
N SER A 92 -4.86 -2.61 -5.63
CA SER A 92 -4.97 -4.01 -6.06
C SER A 92 -6.19 -4.66 -5.43
N VAL A 93 -7.31 -3.94 -5.42
CA VAL A 93 -8.55 -4.37 -4.76
C VAL A 93 -9.57 -4.97 -5.72
N GLY A 94 -9.27 -4.97 -7.01
CA GLY A 94 -10.19 -5.42 -8.04
C GLY A 94 -11.08 -4.27 -8.55
N PRO A 95 -11.61 -4.43 -9.78
CA PRO A 95 -12.36 -3.34 -10.44
C PRO A 95 -13.59 -2.88 -9.67
N LYS A 96 -14.21 -3.78 -8.96
CA LYS A 96 -15.44 -3.51 -8.20
C LYS A 96 -15.26 -2.40 -7.15
N TYR A 97 -14.06 -2.27 -6.59
CA TYR A 97 -13.81 -1.34 -5.49
C TYR A 97 -13.07 -0.07 -5.91
N VAL A 98 -12.59 0.00 -7.14
CA VAL A 98 -11.77 1.10 -7.62
C VAL A 98 -12.55 2.43 -7.63
N GLN A 99 -13.82 2.39 -7.99
CA GLN A 99 -14.65 3.60 -8.03
C GLN A 99 -14.78 4.27 -6.65
N GLY A 100 -14.93 3.48 -5.61
CA GLY A 100 -14.99 4.01 -4.24
C GLY A 100 -13.69 4.70 -3.83
N ILE A 101 -12.57 4.18 -4.29
CA ILE A 101 -11.26 4.79 -4.02
C ILE A 101 -11.12 6.12 -4.78
N TYR A 102 -11.57 6.18 -6.03
CA TYR A 102 -11.62 7.42 -6.79
C TYR A 102 -12.40 8.51 -6.06
N GLU A 103 -13.54 8.13 -5.49
CA GLU A 103 -14.38 9.08 -4.74
C GLU A 103 -13.66 9.60 -3.50
N LEU A 104 -12.91 8.74 -2.81
CA LEU A 104 -12.08 9.17 -1.68
C LEU A 104 -11.04 10.20 -2.10
N ILE A 105 -10.38 9.97 -3.23
CA ILE A 105 -9.34 10.87 -3.74
C ILE A 105 -9.94 12.20 -4.14
N ASP A 106 -11.08 12.20 -4.82
CA ASP A 106 -11.76 13.42 -5.27
C ASP A 106 -12.19 14.31 -4.10
N ASN A 107 -12.43 13.72 -2.93
CA ASN A 107 -12.83 14.48 -1.74
C ASN A 107 -11.64 15.14 -1.03
N VAL A 108 -10.42 14.82 -1.43
CA VAL A 108 -9.24 15.42 -0.83
C VAL A 108 -8.78 16.60 -1.68
N ASN A 109 -8.80 17.79 -1.07
CA ASN A 109 -8.37 19.00 -1.75
C ASN A 109 -6.84 19.11 -1.66
N THR A 110 -6.17 18.87 -2.77
CA THR A 110 -4.71 19.00 -2.86
C THR A 110 -4.34 19.76 -4.12
N SER A 111 -3.34 20.61 -4.00
CA SER A 111 -2.79 21.34 -5.15
C SER A 111 -1.64 20.58 -5.83
N ARG A 112 -1.27 19.42 -5.30
CA ARG A 112 -0.17 18.62 -5.84
C ARG A 112 -0.68 17.64 -6.89
N GLU A 113 0.21 17.31 -7.82
CA GLU A 113 -0.04 16.20 -8.73
C GLU A 113 0.15 14.89 -7.98
N ILE A 114 -0.79 13.95 -8.18
CA ILE A 114 -0.74 12.62 -7.60
C ILE A 114 -0.88 11.62 -8.74
N PHE A 115 0.03 10.66 -8.81
CA PHE A 115 -0.10 9.56 -9.75
C PHE A 115 -1.03 8.51 -9.17
N PHE A 116 -2.04 8.13 -9.94
CA PHE A 116 -2.97 7.06 -9.56
C PHE A 116 -2.82 5.90 -10.53
N ILE A 117 -2.54 4.71 -9.98
CA ILE A 117 -2.34 3.50 -10.78
C ILE A 117 -3.23 2.40 -10.20
N ALA A 118 -4.10 1.85 -11.04
CA ALA A 118 -4.95 0.72 -10.65
C ALA A 118 -4.36 -0.58 -11.19
N PHE A 119 -4.03 -1.49 -10.27
CA PHE A 119 -3.67 -2.88 -10.59
C PHE A 119 -4.86 -3.76 -10.24
N GLU A 120 -5.26 -4.62 -11.10
CA GLU A 120 -6.43 -5.47 -10.85
C GLU A 120 -6.12 -6.76 -10.14
#